data_ef7a0414e11cbe132f7999e9db3e269b
#
_entry.id   ef7a0414e11cbe132f7999e9db3e269b
#
_cell.length_a   1.000
_cell.length_b   1.000
_cell.length_c   1.000
_cell.angle_alpha   90.00
_cell.angle_beta   90.00
_cell.angle_gamma   90.00
#
_symmetry.space_group_name_H-M   'P 1'
#
loop_
_entity.id
_entity.type
_entity.pdbx_description
1 polymer ?
#
loop_
_entity_poly.entity_id
_entity_poly.type
_entity_poly.pdbx_seq_one_letter_code
_entity_poly.pdbx_strand_id
1 'polypeptide(L)'
;MKKHYTSFYYQSVKTVLDLKKFSTKKYPELENQKDKYFVKEYNVGKDSEKLKAKYDMQNFGSGHVSIYLTAIDVWTDNPIIGNGIKSFRIKCLTKLHLPNRVCESHPHNYYLELLNDTGLLGTLLLVCAILCLITNKFFNFKYYEKNEKLLFICLLIIIIAEFFPLKSSGSFFSTANSSFIFLILGMLNGLKKIKE
;
A
#
# COMPACT_ATOMS: atom_id res chain seq x y z
N MET A 1 -15.84 14.63 -14.69
CA MET A 1 -14.97 13.84 -13.80
C MET A 1 -15.55 13.49 -12.43
N LYS A 2 -16.53 14.20 -11.87
CA LYS A 2 -17.13 13.92 -10.54
C LYS A 2 -18.01 12.64 -10.46
N LYS A 3 -18.53 12.10 -11.56
CA LYS A 3 -19.42 10.92 -11.56
C LYS A 3 -18.74 9.57 -11.35
N HIS A 4 -17.43 9.46 -11.61
CA HIS A 4 -16.72 8.17 -11.45
C HIS A 4 -16.34 7.87 -9.99
N TYR A 5 -16.03 8.87 -9.18
CA TYR A 5 -15.64 8.67 -7.77
C TYR A 5 -16.81 8.20 -6.89
N THR A 6 -18.00 8.71 -7.11
CA THR A 6 -19.20 8.29 -6.38
C THR A 6 -19.61 6.86 -6.69
N SER A 7 -19.39 6.38 -7.93
CA SER A 7 -19.71 5.00 -8.33
C SER A 7 -18.78 3.98 -7.65
N PHE A 8 -17.48 4.28 -7.56
CA PHE A 8 -16.49 3.38 -6.95
C PHE A 8 -16.70 3.26 -5.43
N TYR A 9 -16.96 4.39 -4.77
CA TYR A 9 -17.28 4.42 -3.34
C TYR A 9 -18.55 3.63 -3.03
N TYR A 10 -19.60 3.79 -3.82
CA TYR A 10 -20.86 3.06 -3.67
C TYR A 10 -20.68 1.55 -3.89
N GLN A 11 -19.89 1.15 -4.89
CA GLN A 11 -19.58 -0.25 -5.16
C GLN A 11 -18.74 -0.87 -4.04
N SER A 12 -17.75 -0.15 -3.51
CA SER A 12 -16.91 -0.61 -2.40
C SER A 12 -17.73 -0.80 -1.11
N VAL A 13 -18.61 0.15 -0.80
CA VAL A 13 -19.51 0.05 0.36
C VAL A 13 -20.51 -1.09 0.19
N LYS A 14 -21.07 -1.27 -1.02
CA LYS A 14 -21.98 -2.38 -1.33
C LYS A 14 -21.28 -3.73 -1.21
N THR A 15 -20.05 -3.86 -1.70
CA THR A 15 -19.24 -5.08 -1.58
C THR A 15 -18.93 -5.41 -0.11
N VAL A 16 -18.63 -4.40 0.72
CA VAL A 16 -18.40 -4.59 2.16
C VAL A 16 -19.70 -5.01 2.87
N LEU A 17 -20.85 -4.43 2.49
CA LEU A 17 -22.16 -4.82 3.03
C LEU A 17 -22.55 -6.24 2.59
N ASP A 18 -22.26 -6.63 1.35
CA ASP A 18 -22.52 -7.98 0.84
C ASP A 18 -21.61 -9.03 1.48
N LEU A 19 -20.33 -8.71 1.68
CA LEU A 19 -19.40 -9.55 2.46
C LEU A 19 -19.83 -9.69 3.92
N LYS A 20 -20.43 -8.64 4.51
CA LYS A 20 -20.96 -8.67 5.85
C LYS A 20 -22.19 -9.57 5.95
N LYS A 21 -23.11 -9.48 4.99
CA LYS A 21 -24.29 -10.36 4.90
C LYS A 21 -23.90 -11.82 4.73
N PHE A 22 -22.80 -12.10 4.03
CA PHE A 22 -22.21 -13.42 3.89
C PHE A 22 -21.53 -13.90 5.18
N SER A 23 -20.78 -13.02 5.85
CA SER A 23 -20.07 -13.31 7.11
C SER A 23 -21.03 -13.59 8.26
N THR A 24 -22.08 -12.78 8.43
CA THR A 24 -23.07 -12.97 9.51
C THR A 24 -23.86 -14.27 9.35
N LYS A 25 -24.07 -14.74 8.12
CA LYS A 25 -24.74 -16.02 7.85
C LYS A 25 -23.87 -17.23 8.22
N LYS A 26 -22.53 -17.09 8.19
CA LYS A 26 -21.58 -18.17 8.45
C LYS A 26 -20.99 -18.15 9.87
N TYR A 27 -21.03 -17.00 10.56
CA TYR A 27 -20.46 -16.80 11.90
C TYR A 27 -21.39 -15.96 12.78
N PRO A 28 -22.40 -16.55 13.40
CA PRO A 28 -23.34 -15.82 14.26
C PRO A 28 -22.69 -15.17 15.50
N GLU A 29 -21.51 -15.64 15.89
CA GLU A 29 -20.73 -15.07 17.03
C GLU A 29 -20.25 -13.63 16.78
N LEU A 30 -20.17 -13.19 15.53
CA LEU A 30 -19.82 -11.81 15.15
C LEU A 30 -20.98 -10.83 15.34
N GLU A 31 -22.19 -11.32 15.62
CA GLU A 31 -23.38 -10.49 15.81
C GLU A 31 -23.29 -9.66 17.11
N ASN A 32 -22.64 -10.19 18.15
CA ASN A 32 -22.45 -9.51 19.42
C ASN A 32 -21.34 -8.41 19.39
N GLN A 33 -20.61 -8.27 18.29
CA GLN A 33 -19.61 -7.20 18.09
C GLN A 33 -20.14 -6.03 17.25
N LYS A 34 -21.39 -6.06 16.82
CA LYS A 34 -22.02 -5.02 15.97
C LYS A 34 -21.93 -3.62 16.56
N ASP A 35 -22.01 -3.49 17.90
CA ASP A 35 -22.08 -2.18 18.55
C ASP A 35 -20.74 -1.46 18.68
N LYS A 36 -19.64 -2.17 18.45
CA LYS A 36 -18.28 -1.62 18.65
C LYS A 36 -17.65 -1.07 17.36
N TYR A 37 -18.14 -1.47 16.18
CA TYR A 37 -17.50 -1.17 14.90
C TYR A 37 -18.46 -0.61 13.84
N PHE A 38 -19.73 -0.31 14.17
CA PHE A 38 -20.68 0.24 13.23
C PHE A 38 -20.96 1.71 13.46
N VAL A 39 -20.66 2.46 12.42
CA VAL A 39 -21.24 3.79 12.16
C VAL A 39 -22.73 3.70 12.41
N LYS A 40 -23.24 4.49 13.39
CA LYS A 40 -24.67 4.76 13.53
C LYS A 40 -25.24 4.99 12.16
N GLU A 41 -26.35 4.34 11.82
CA GLU A 41 -27.12 4.68 10.61
C GLU A 41 -27.34 6.19 10.61
N TYR A 42 -26.55 6.89 9.80
CA TYR A 42 -26.77 8.31 9.57
C TYR A 42 -28.02 8.43 8.72
N ASN A 43 -29.01 9.16 9.23
CA ASN A 43 -30.13 9.65 8.44
C ASN A 43 -29.58 10.52 7.29
N VAL A 44 -29.54 9.94 6.11
CA VAL A 44 -28.81 10.43 4.92
C VAL A 44 -29.43 11.70 4.30
N GLY A 45 -30.49 12.29 4.90
CA GLY A 45 -31.27 13.34 4.25
C GLY A 45 -30.82 14.78 4.48
N LYS A 46 -30.41 15.17 5.70
CA LYS A 46 -30.11 16.58 6.04
C LYS A 46 -28.70 16.84 6.58
N ASP A 47 -28.04 15.84 7.09
CA ASP A 47 -26.69 15.97 7.66
C ASP A 47 -25.59 15.75 6.63
N SER A 48 -25.92 15.22 5.45
CA SER A 48 -24.96 14.96 4.38
C SER A 48 -24.34 16.24 3.80
N GLU A 49 -25.09 17.35 3.75
CA GLU A 49 -24.55 18.63 3.26
C GLU A 49 -23.66 19.31 4.30
N LYS A 50 -24.02 19.23 5.58
CA LYS A 50 -23.18 19.75 6.68
C LYS A 50 -21.90 18.90 6.87
N LEU A 51 -22.00 17.59 6.70
CA LEU A 51 -20.85 16.70 6.73
C LEU A 51 -19.96 16.91 5.50
N LYS A 52 -20.53 17.10 4.30
CA LYS A 52 -19.76 17.48 3.10
C LYS A 52 -19.05 18.80 3.28
N ALA A 53 -19.72 19.85 3.75
CA ALA A 53 -19.12 21.15 3.99
C ALA A 53 -18.01 21.11 5.06
N LYS A 54 -18.19 20.31 6.12
CA LYS A 54 -17.17 20.08 7.15
C LYS A 54 -15.99 19.25 6.62
N TYR A 55 -16.25 18.28 5.72
CA TYR A 55 -15.25 17.46 5.06
C TYR A 55 -14.44 18.26 4.03
N ASP A 56 -15.11 19.10 3.24
CA ASP A 56 -14.46 19.95 2.23
C ASP A 56 -13.62 21.09 2.86
N MET A 57 -13.99 21.59 4.05
CA MET A 57 -13.18 22.58 4.77
C MET A 57 -11.96 22.01 5.50
N GLN A 58 -11.91 20.70 5.75
CA GLN A 58 -10.77 20.04 6.41
C GLN A 58 -9.73 19.47 5.44
N ASN A 59 -10.03 19.42 4.14
CA ASN A 59 -9.14 18.87 3.12
C ASN A 59 -8.15 19.92 2.57
N PHE A 60 -7.36 20.53 3.44
CA PHE A 60 -6.17 21.31 3.04
C PHE A 60 -4.95 20.39 2.83
N GLY A 61 -5.08 19.35 2.02
CA GLY A 61 -3.96 18.48 1.68
C GLY A 61 -4.20 17.75 0.38
N SER A 62 -3.14 17.36 -0.33
CA SER A 62 -3.27 16.45 -1.45
C SER A 62 -3.91 15.15 -0.95
N GLY A 63 -4.76 14.50 -1.74
CA GLY A 63 -5.40 13.23 -1.36
C GLY A 63 -4.39 12.17 -0.89
N HIS A 64 -3.16 12.22 -1.40
CA HIS A 64 -2.08 11.33 -0.98
C HIS A 64 -1.64 11.52 0.48
N VAL A 65 -1.61 12.76 0.99
CA VAL A 65 -1.25 13.00 2.41
C VAL A 65 -2.26 12.34 3.34
N SER A 66 -3.54 12.46 3.06
CA SER A 66 -4.60 11.81 3.85
C SER A 66 -4.48 10.29 3.85
N ILE A 67 -4.15 9.68 2.69
CA ILE A 67 -3.92 8.25 2.58
C ILE A 67 -2.66 7.83 3.37
N TYR A 68 -1.58 8.60 3.30
CA TYR A 68 -0.33 8.31 4.03
C TYR A 68 -0.53 8.38 5.55
N LEU A 69 -1.25 9.38 6.03
CA LEU A 69 -1.61 9.49 7.45
C LEU A 69 -2.45 8.29 7.89
N THR A 70 -3.44 7.88 7.07
CA THR A 70 -4.22 6.67 7.36
C THR A 70 -3.34 5.43 7.40
N ALA A 71 -2.36 5.32 6.48
CA ALA A 71 -1.45 4.19 6.44
C ALA A 71 -0.55 4.13 7.69
N ILE A 72 -0.06 5.27 8.17
CA ILE A 72 0.70 5.34 9.43
C ILE A 72 -0.17 4.89 10.60
N ASP A 73 -1.42 5.37 10.70
CA ASP A 73 -2.32 4.97 11.79
C ASP A 73 -2.67 3.47 11.75
N VAL A 74 -2.78 2.87 10.57
CA VAL A 74 -2.99 1.42 10.43
C VAL A 74 -1.74 0.64 10.81
N TRP A 75 -0.56 1.11 10.41
CA TRP A 75 0.70 0.48 10.78
C TRP A 75 0.92 0.45 12.30
N THR A 76 0.56 1.51 13.01
CA THR A 76 0.73 1.57 14.49
C THR A 76 -0.09 0.54 15.25
N ASP A 77 -1.10 -0.10 14.64
CA ASP A 77 -1.84 -1.19 15.28
C ASP A 77 -0.97 -2.45 15.47
N ASN A 78 -0.05 -2.74 14.53
CA ASN A 78 0.88 -3.87 14.59
C ASN A 78 2.24 -3.50 13.98
N PRO A 79 3.06 -2.66 14.65
CA PRO A 79 4.22 -2.04 14.01
C PRO A 79 5.36 -3.01 13.71
N ILE A 80 5.50 -4.11 14.45
CA ILE A 80 6.63 -5.05 14.32
C ILE A 80 6.40 -6.07 13.21
N ILE A 81 5.24 -6.75 13.22
CA ILE A 81 4.94 -7.87 12.31
C ILE A 81 3.94 -7.51 11.20
N GLY A 82 3.35 -6.31 11.27
CA GLY A 82 2.34 -5.84 10.32
C GLY A 82 0.96 -6.44 10.54
N ASN A 83 0.04 -6.08 9.66
CA ASN A 83 -1.38 -6.48 9.72
C ASN A 83 -1.74 -7.62 8.74
N GLY A 84 -0.77 -8.09 7.96
CA GLY A 84 -0.95 -9.08 6.91
C GLY A 84 -1.08 -8.47 5.50
N ILE A 85 -0.74 -9.27 4.48
CA ILE A 85 -0.69 -8.82 3.09
C ILE A 85 -2.06 -8.30 2.62
N LYS A 86 -2.04 -7.10 2.01
CA LYS A 86 -3.24 -6.39 1.52
C LYS A 86 -4.27 -6.07 2.61
N SER A 87 -3.85 -5.98 3.87
CA SER A 87 -4.72 -5.68 5.00
C SER A 87 -5.20 -4.23 5.03
N PHE A 88 -4.44 -3.30 4.44
CA PHE A 88 -4.73 -1.87 4.47
C PHE A 88 -6.16 -1.54 4.04
N ARG A 89 -6.66 -2.09 2.93
CA ARG A 89 -8.02 -1.86 2.39
C ARG A 89 -9.16 -2.22 3.35
N ILE A 90 -8.88 -3.02 4.38
CA ILE A 90 -9.87 -3.41 5.41
C ILE A 90 -9.63 -2.58 6.67
N LYS A 91 -8.37 -2.47 7.09
CA LYS A 91 -7.98 -1.77 8.31
C LYS A 91 -8.16 -0.25 8.22
N CYS A 92 -7.97 0.37 7.06
CA CYS A 92 -8.16 1.81 6.87
C CYS A 92 -9.59 2.27 7.21
N LEU A 93 -10.59 1.40 7.03
CA LEU A 93 -11.98 1.72 7.40
C LEU A 93 -12.14 2.02 8.88
N THR A 94 -11.33 1.40 9.74
CA THR A 94 -11.37 1.63 11.20
C THR A 94 -10.80 2.99 11.59
N LYS A 95 -10.07 3.67 10.70
CA LYS A 95 -9.41 4.94 10.96
C LYS A 95 -10.17 6.16 10.42
N LEU A 96 -11.28 5.95 9.70
CA LEU A 96 -12.08 7.03 9.10
C LEU A 96 -12.73 7.96 10.13
N HIS A 97 -12.78 7.59 11.40
CA HIS A 97 -13.23 8.46 12.49
C HIS A 97 -12.22 9.57 12.83
N LEU A 98 -10.97 9.44 12.40
CA LEU A 98 -9.92 10.43 12.61
C LEU A 98 -10.02 11.54 11.53
N PRO A 99 -9.63 12.79 11.86
CA PRO A 99 -9.69 13.88 10.90
C PRO A 99 -8.71 13.68 9.75
N ASN A 100 -9.11 14.06 8.54
CA ASN A 100 -8.29 13.97 7.32
C ASN A 100 -7.77 12.55 6.99
N ARG A 101 -8.58 11.52 7.25
CA ARG A 101 -8.27 10.14 6.89
C ARG A 101 -9.13 9.68 5.73
N VAL A 102 -8.50 9.02 4.77
CA VAL A 102 -9.12 8.48 3.56
C VAL A 102 -8.71 7.01 3.42
N CYS A 103 -9.66 6.17 3.03
CA CYS A 103 -9.43 4.75 2.82
C CYS A 103 -9.45 4.43 1.33
N GLU A 104 -8.39 3.79 0.87
CA GLU A 104 -8.18 3.34 -0.50
C GLU A 104 -7.82 1.85 -0.54
N SER A 105 -7.66 1.30 -1.73
CA SER A 105 -7.28 -0.11 -1.89
C SER A 105 -5.86 -0.43 -1.41
N HIS A 106 -4.97 0.57 -1.44
CA HIS A 106 -3.56 0.49 -1.00
C HIS A 106 -3.03 1.90 -0.71
N PRO A 107 -1.90 2.04 0.02
CA PRO A 107 -1.38 3.34 0.46
C PRO A 107 -0.76 4.22 -0.62
N HIS A 108 -0.67 3.80 -1.88
CA HIS A 108 0.03 4.48 -2.97
C HIS A 108 1.52 4.78 -2.72
N ASN A 109 2.13 4.05 -1.81
CA ASN A 109 3.56 4.11 -1.50
C ASN A 109 4.02 2.73 -1.03
N TYR A 110 5.06 2.17 -1.65
CA TYR A 110 5.55 0.82 -1.35
C TYR A 110 6.01 0.67 0.09
N TYR A 111 6.69 1.68 0.65
CA TYR A 111 7.21 1.60 2.02
C TYR A 111 6.06 1.56 3.05
N LEU A 112 5.05 2.40 2.86
CA LEU A 112 3.87 2.40 3.72
C LEU A 112 3.07 1.10 3.59
N GLU A 113 2.98 0.54 2.38
CA GLU A 113 2.31 -0.76 2.17
C GLU A 113 3.07 -1.89 2.84
N LEU A 114 4.40 -1.96 2.66
CA LEU A 114 5.24 -2.96 3.31
C LEU A 114 5.17 -2.86 4.83
N LEU A 115 5.26 -1.64 5.39
CA LEU A 115 5.10 -1.42 6.84
C LEU A 115 3.74 -1.88 7.35
N ASN A 116 2.67 -1.58 6.63
CA ASN A 116 1.32 -2.03 7.01
C ASN A 116 1.18 -3.54 6.95
N ASP A 117 1.69 -4.16 5.89
CA ASP A 117 1.42 -5.57 5.60
C ASP A 117 2.39 -6.50 6.33
N THR A 118 3.68 -6.15 6.40
CA THR A 118 4.75 -7.02 6.95
C THR A 118 5.42 -6.45 8.20
N GLY A 119 5.04 -5.24 8.61
CA GLY A 119 5.64 -4.55 9.74
C GLY A 119 7.09 -4.12 9.50
N LEU A 120 7.70 -3.62 10.55
CA LEU A 120 9.09 -3.19 10.52
C LEU A 120 10.04 -4.36 10.21
N LEU A 121 9.77 -5.54 10.79
CA LEU A 121 10.63 -6.72 10.62
C LEU A 121 10.66 -7.18 9.15
N GLY A 122 9.49 -7.40 8.53
CA GLY A 122 9.43 -7.86 7.14
C GLY A 122 9.95 -6.80 6.16
N THR A 123 9.64 -5.52 6.41
CA THR A 123 10.16 -4.41 5.61
C THR A 123 11.68 -4.32 5.66
N LEU A 124 12.29 -4.43 6.86
CA LEU A 124 13.75 -4.42 7.01
C LEU A 124 14.40 -5.61 6.31
N LEU A 125 13.85 -6.81 6.48
CA LEU A 125 14.37 -8.01 5.82
C LEU A 125 14.36 -7.85 4.29
N LEU A 126 13.27 -7.36 3.71
CA LEU A 126 13.18 -7.13 2.26
C LEU A 126 14.16 -6.07 1.79
N VAL A 127 14.23 -4.92 2.48
CA VAL A 127 15.16 -3.83 2.14
C VAL A 127 16.61 -4.32 2.24
N CYS A 128 16.98 -5.02 3.31
CA CYS A 128 18.31 -5.60 3.47
C CYS A 128 18.65 -6.58 2.35
N ALA A 129 17.71 -7.45 1.96
CA ALA A 129 17.93 -8.41 0.87
C ALA A 129 18.21 -7.70 -0.48
N ILE A 130 17.42 -6.67 -0.81
CA ILE A 130 17.61 -5.88 -2.03
C ILE A 130 18.96 -5.13 -1.98
N LEU A 131 19.29 -4.49 -0.85
CA LEU A 131 20.55 -3.78 -0.68
C LEU A 131 21.76 -4.74 -0.76
N CYS A 132 21.70 -5.92 -0.14
CA CYS A 132 22.74 -6.94 -0.25
C CYS A 132 22.96 -7.38 -1.71
N LEU A 133 21.87 -7.55 -2.48
CA LEU A 133 21.98 -7.89 -3.90
C LEU A 133 22.66 -6.78 -4.69
N ILE A 134 22.24 -5.54 -4.51
CA ILE A 134 22.79 -4.36 -5.22
C ILE A 134 24.26 -4.17 -4.86
N THR A 135 24.62 -4.19 -3.56
CA THR A 135 25.99 -3.98 -3.09
C THR A 135 26.92 -5.08 -3.59
N ASN A 136 26.50 -6.36 -3.54
CA ASN A 136 27.27 -7.45 -4.08
C ASN A 136 27.58 -7.24 -5.58
N LYS A 137 26.60 -6.83 -6.37
CA LYS A 137 26.81 -6.56 -7.81
C LYS A 137 27.64 -5.32 -8.03
N PHE A 138 27.50 -4.30 -7.20
CA PHE A 138 28.30 -3.07 -7.26
C PHE A 138 29.80 -3.34 -7.00
N PHE A 139 30.13 -4.11 -5.96
CA PHE A 139 31.53 -4.50 -5.69
C PHE A 139 32.16 -5.32 -6.82
N ASN A 140 31.33 -6.05 -7.56
CA ASN A 140 31.78 -6.84 -8.71
C ASN A 140 31.80 -6.06 -10.03
N PHE A 141 31.37 -4.79 -10.04
CA PHE A 141 31.20 -3.97 -11.25
C PHE A 141 32.48 -3.89 -12.11
N LYS A 142 33.66 -3.80 -11.50
CA LYS A 142 34.95 -3.75 -12.21
C LYS A 142 35.21 -4.97 -13.08
N TYR A 143 34.68 -6.13 -12.69
CA TYR A 143 34.87 -7.42 -13.37
C TYR A 143 33.83 -7.70 -14.48
N TYR A 144 32.93 -6.78 -14.76
CA TYR A 144 31.94 -6.94 -15.82
C TYR A 144 32.50 -6.49 -17.18
N GLU A 145 32.08 -7.14 -18.27
CA GLU A 145 32.29 -6.66 -19.63
C GLU A 145 31.55 -5.34 -19.88
N LYS A 146 31.91 -4.64 -20.96
CA LYS A 146 31.33 -3.33 -21.30
C LYS A 146 29.81 -3.36 -21.37
N ASN A 147 29.24 -4.39 -21.99
CA ASN A 147 27.78 -4.53 -22.13
C ASN A 147 27.10 -4.82 -20.78
N GLU A 148 27.70 -5.66 -19.95
CA GLU A 148 27.22 -5.98 -18.61
C GLU A 148 27.28 -4.76 -17.68
N LYS A 149 28.32 -3.91 -17.81
CA LYS A 149 28.41 -2.63 -17.09
C LYS A 149 27.29 -1.67 -17.48
N LEU A 150 27.01 -1.55 -18.79
CA LEU A 150 25.92 -0.72 -19.27
C LEU A 150 24.57 -1.24 -18.75
N LEU A 151 24.34 -2.54 -18.83
CA LEU A 151 23.12 -3.17 -18.34
C LEU A 151 22.97 -2.96 -16.82
N PHE A 152 24.04 -3.12 -16.04
CA PHE A 152 24.04 -2.84 -14.60
C PHE A 152 23.58 -1.41 -14.29
N ILE A 153 24.14 -0.42 -15.00
CA ILE A 153 23.80 1.00 -14.81
C ILE A 153 22.32 1.23 -15.15
N CYS A 154 21.84 0.70 -16.26
CA CYS A 154 20.42 0.83 -16.64
C CYS A 154 19.48 0.21 -15.59
N LEU A 155 19.79 -0.99 -15.12
CA LEU A 155 19.00 -1.66 -14.09
C LEU A 155 19.01 -0.91 -12.76
N LEU A 156 20.16 -0.34 -12.38
CA LEU A 156 20.28 0.47 -11.18
C LEU A 156 19.43 1.74 -11.25
N ILE A 157 19.44 2.44 -12.40
CA ILE A 157 18.56 3.61 -12.62
C ILE A 157 17.10 3.23 -12.49
N ILE A 158 16.68 2.11 -13.08
CA ILE A 158 15.29 1.64 -12.98
C ILE A 158 14.92 1.32 -11.52
N ILE A 159 15.81 0.65 -10.77
CA ILE A 159 15.59 0.35 -9.36
C ILE A 159 15.45 1.64 -8.53
N ILE A 160 16.33 2.62 -8.74
CA ILE A 160 16.26 3.91 -8.05
C ILE A 160 14.94 4.63 -8.38
N ALA A 161 14.53 4.64 -9.64
CA ALA A 161 13.27 5.26 -10.06
C ALA A 161 12.05 4.54 -9.48
N GLU A 162 12.08 3.20 -9.44
CA GLU A 162 10.97 2.38 -8.93
C GLU A 162 10.82 2.51 -7.40
N PHE A 163 11.93 2.51 -6.67
CA PHE A 163 11.95 2.63 -5.21
C PHE A 163 12.15 4.05 -4.71
N PHE A 164 11.86 5.08 -5.55
CA PHE A 164 11.98 6.46 -5.09
C PHE A 164 10.94 6.74 -3.98
N PRO A 165 11.37 7.20 -2.77
CA PRO A 165 10.49 7.24 -1.59
C PRO A 165 9.26 8.12 -1.72
N LEU A 166 9.35 9.20 -2.50
CA LEU A 166 8.25 10.15 -2.70
C LEU A 166 7.38 9.83 -3.91
N LYS A 167 7.68 8.75 -4.63
CA LYS A 167 6.89 8.30 -5.78
C LYS A 167 5.53 7.78 -5.29
N SER A 168 4.45 8.26 -5.89
CA SER A 168 3.17 7.58 -5.81
C SER A 168 3.23 6.31 -6.65
N SER A 169 3.00 5.18 -6.04
CA SER A 169 3.12 3.86 -6.67
C SER A 169 1.80 3.08 -6.61
N GLY A 170 1.66 2.08 -7.45
CA GLY A 170 0.63 1.06 -7.30
C GLY A 170 0.89 0.17 -6.06
N SER A 171 0.10 -0.88 -5.88
CA SER A 171 0.35 -1.85 -4.82
C SER A 171 1.61 -2.67 -5.13
N PHE A 172 2.52 -2.77 -4.15
CA PHE A 172 3.71 -3.61 -4.21
C PHE A 172 3.34 -5.08 -4.46
N PHE A 173 2.31 -5.55 -3.77
CA PHE A 173 1.79 -6.93 -3.87
C PHE A 173 0.81 -7.14 -5.03
N SER A 174 0.73 -6.22 -6.00
CA SER A 174 0.02 -6.50 -7.25
C SER A 174 0.85 -7.40 -8.15
N THR A 175 0.22 -8.28 -8.90
CA THR A 175 0.92 -9.20 -9.81
C THR A 175 1.82 -8.45 -10.78
N ALA A 176 1.35 -7.35 -11.37
CA ALA A 176 2.11 -6.57 -12.33
C ALA A 176 3.37 -5.95 -11.70
N ASN A 177 3.23 -5.23 -10.58
CA ASN A 177 4.37 -4.57 -9.93
C ASN A 177 5.36 -5.58 -9.35
N SER A 178 4.88 -6.62 -8.68
CA SER A 178 5.76 -7.67 -8.15
C SER A 178 6.54 -8.34 -9.27
N SER A 179 5.88 -8.74 -10.36
CA SER A 179 6.55 -9.39 -11.49
C SER A 179 7.61 -8.50 -12.12
N PHE A 180 7.32 -7.20 -12.27
CA PHE A 180 8.27 -6.24 -12.79
C PHE A 180 9.50 -6.07 -11.87
N ILE A 181 9.27 -5.88 -10.58
CA ILE A 181 10.35 -5.72 -9.60
C ILE A 181 11.24 -6.98 -9.56
N PHE A 182 10.62 -8.16 -9.45
CA PHE A 182 11.40 -9.41 -9.40
C PHE A 182 12.10 -9.73 -10.71
N LEU A 183 11.54 -9.34 -11.87
CA LEU A 183 12.23 -9.45 -13.16
C LEU A 183 13.51 -8.61 -13.16
N ILE A 184 13.44 -7.34 -12.75
CA ILE A 184 14.60 -6.44 -12.70
C ILE A 184 15.66 -6.97 -11.73
N LEU A 185 15.26 -7.41 -10.53
CA LEU A 185 16.17 -8.00 -9.57
C LEU A 185 16.77 -9.32 -10.08
N GLY A 186 16.01 -10.12 -10.81
CA GLY A 186 16.48 -11.34 -11.47
C GLY A 186 17.52 -11.04 -12.57
N MET A 187 17.26 -10.05 -13.41
CA MET A 187 18.22 -9.59 -14.43
C MET A 187 19.50 -9.06 -13.77
N LEU A 188 19.38 -8.25 -12.71
CA LEU A 188 20.54 -7.78 -11.95
C LEU A 188 21.35 -8.94 -11.38
N ASN A 189 20.68 -9.96 -10.83
CA ASN A 189 21.36 -11.15 -10.29
C ASN A 189 22.03 -11.98 -11.39
N GLY A 190 21.50 -11.98 -12.59
CA GLY A 190 22.02 -12.72 -13.74
C GLY A 190 23.29 -12.16 -14.38
N LEU A 191 23.74 -10.94 -14.01
CA LEU A 191 24.94 -10.31 -14.57
C LEU A 191 26.18 -11.20 -14.36
N LYS A 192 26.91 -11.43 -15.45
CA LYS A 192 28.06 -12.33 -15.50
C LYS A 192 29.38 -11.56 -15.35
N LYS A 193 30.29 -12.11 -14.55
CA LYS A 193 31.68 -11.64 -14.49
C LYS A 193 32.50 -12.23 -15.62
N ILE A 194 33.53 -11.52 -16.04
CA ILE A 194 34.61 -12.06 -16.88
C ILE A 194 35.22 -13.22 -16.07
N LYS A 195 35.31 -14.40 -16.66
CA LYS A 195 36.08 -15.49 -16.09
C LYS A 195 37.55 -15.15 -16.32
N GLU A 196 38.33 -15.04 -15.25
CA GLU A 196 39.79 -15.05 -15.32
C GLU A 196 40.31 -16.36 -15.83
#